data_cbdcd8c6e6d04277e4ed5639e74e8530
#
_entry.id   cbdcd8c6e6d04277e4ed5639e74e8530
#
_cell.length_a   1.000
_cell.length_b   1.000
_cell.length_c   1.000
_cell.angle_alpha   90.00
_cell.angle_beta   90.00
_cell.angle_gamma   90.00
#
_symmetry.space_group_name_H-M   'P 1'
#
loop_
_entity.id
_entity.type
_entity.pdbx_description
1 polymer ?
#
loop_
_entity_poly.entity_id
_entity_poly.type
_entity_poly.pdbx_seq_one_letter_code
_entity_poly.pdbx_strand_id
1 'polypeptide(L)'
;MSATPTPTLRPSTVADLETHVAHRVAMFQDMEMGTEEGRKRMAESFRHQLRSWLVTGQCRGLVLEENGRSVASVLLLLKETLPTPVTPLSVRGYLFNVYTVPSHRRRRLAARLTDSALDLARELGIEIVELHASLEAEGLYQRMGFVPTSEMRLVMSAGIKTPKQWKHRR
;
A
#
# COMPACT_ATOMS: atom_id res chain seq x y z
N MET A 1 19.25 -29.59 5.05
CA MET A 1 18.17 -28.74 4.49
C MET A 1 18.47 -27.31 4.90
N SER A 2 18.92 -26.47 3.98
CA SER A 2 19.23 -25.06 4.30
C SER A 2 17.93 -24.32 4.57
N ALA A 3 17.77 -23.74 5.77
CA ALA A 3 16.60 -22.94 6.08
C ALA A 3 16.54 -21.74 5.13
N THR A 4 15.41 -21.55 4.47
CA THR A 4 15.20 -20.35 3.63
C THR A 4 15.37 -19.13 4.52
N PRO A 5 16.25 -18.18 4.19
CA PRO A 5 16.47 -17.02 5.03
C PRO A 5 15.18 -16.22 5.22
N THR A 6 14.98 -15.74 6.44
CA THR A 6 13.81 -14.89 6.75
C THR A 6 14.18 -13.44 6.43
N PRO A 7 13.44 -12.76 5.55
CA PRO A 7 13.72 -11.36 5.23
C PRO A 7 13.69 -10.47 6.47
N THR A 8 14.63 -9.54 6.57
CA THR A 8 14.72 -8.57 7.67
C THR A 8 13.77 -7.41 7.42
N LEU A 9 12.99 -7.04 8.44
CA LEU A 9 12.12 -5.87 8.42
C LEU A 9 12.92 -4.63 8.83
N ARG A 10 12.74 -3.55 8.09
CA ARG A 10 13.26 -2.23 8.49
C ARG A 10 12.34 -1.09 8.00
N PRO A 11 12.38 0.07 8.65
CA PRO A 11 11.79 1.28 8.10
C PRO A 11 12.41 1.61 6.73
N SER A 12 11.58 2.12 5.82
CA SER A 12 12.08 2.67 4.57
C SER A 12 12.48 4.14 4.74
N THR A 13 13.40 4.58 3.91
CA THR A 13 13.91 5.94 3.85
C THR A 13 13.70 6.52 2.46
N VAL A 14 14.10 7.77 2.24
CA VAL A 14 14.09 8.38 0.90
C VAL A 14 14.95 7.58 -0.09
N ALA A 15 15.97 6.85 0.37
CA ALA A 15 16.80 5.99 -0.47
C ALA A 15 16.01 4.81 -1.08
N ASP A 16 14.90 4.40 -0.46
CA ASP A 16 14.01 3.34 -0.95
C ASP A 16 12.95 3.85 -1.94
N LEU A 17 12.97 5.14 -2.30
CA LEU A 17 11.99 5.75 -3.18
C LEU A 17 11.79 4.94 -4.47
N GLU A 18 12.88 4.61 -5.16
CA GLU A 18 12.79 3.88 -6.44
C GLU A 18 12.30 2.44 -6.24
N THR A 19 12.59 1.82 -5.11
CA THR A 19 12.01 0.52 -4.73
C THR A 19 10.48 0.60 -4.65
N HIS A 20 9.96 1.59 -3.94
CA HIS A 20 8.50 1.78 -3.82
C HIS A 20 7.84 2.11 -5.17
N VAL A 21 8.51 2.91 -6.02
CA VAL A 21 8.04 3.23 -7.38
C VAL A 21 8.01 1.96 -8.23
N ALA A 22 9.08 1.16 -8.23
CA ALA A 22 9.16 -0.09 -8.98
C ALA A 22 8.10 -1.10 -8.51
N HIS A 23 7.92 -1.26 -7.20
CA HIS A 23 6.89 -2.14 -6.63
C HIS A 23 5.48 -1.69 -7.02
N ARG A 24 5.21 -0.38 -7.08
CA ARG A 24 3.92 0.13 -7.53
C ARG A 24 3.65 -0.17 -9.00
N VAL A 25 4.65 0.04 -9.86
CA VAL A 25 4.53 -0.29 -11.28
C VAL A 25 4.28 -1.78 -11.48
N ALA A 26 5.07 -2.63 -10.81
CA ALA A 26 4.92 -4.08 -10.88
C ALA A 26 3.56 -4.54 -10.35
N MET A 27 3.06 -3.95 -9.25
CA MET A 27 1.74 -4.25 -8.71
C MET A 27 0.63 -3.99 -9.73
N PHE A 28 0.63 -2.83 -10.39
CA PHE A 28 -0.39 -2.52 -11.41
C PHE A 28 -0.21 -3.33 -12.69
N GLN A 29 1.01 -3.74 -13.01
CA GLN A 29 1.29 -4.66 -14.11
C GLN A 29 0.71 -6.05 -13.82
N ASP A 30 0.93 -6.58 -12.63
CA ASP A 30 0.38 -7.87 -12.19
C ASP A 30 -1.16 -7.86 -12.16
N MET A 31 -1.75 -6.73 -11.83
CA MET A 31 -3.20 -6.52 -11.87
C MET A 31 -3.75 -6.25 -13.28
N GLU A 32 -2.91 -6.27 -14.31
CA GLU A 32 -3.27 -5.90 -15.70
C GLU A 32 -3.98 -4.53 -15.79
N MET A 33 -3.62 -3.60 -14.91
CA MET A 33 -4.26 -2.30 -14.83
C MET A 33 -3.49 -1.24 -15.61
N GLY A 34 -4.20 -0.56 -16.49
CA GLY A 34 -3.67 0.52 -17.32
C GLY A 34 -2.75 0.04 -18.44
N THR A 35 -2.34 0.97 -19.29
CA THR A 35 -1.35 0.74 -20.36
C THR A 35 0.08 0.89 -19.82
N GLU A 36 1.08 0.44 -20.56
CA GLU A 36 2.48 0.66 -20.21
C GLU A 36 2.80 2.16 -20.08
N GLU A 37 2.35 2.96 -21.03
CA GLU A 37 2.52 4.42 -21.02
C GLU A 37 1.80 5.06 -19.82
N GLY A 38 0.60 4.58 -19.48
CA GLY A 38 -0.13 5.02 -18.28
C GLY A 38 0.65 4.71 -16.99
N ARG A 39 1.27 3.51 -16.90
CA ARG A 39 2.10 3.14 -15.75
C ARG A 39 3.38 3.98 -15.67
N LYS A 40 4.01 4.34 -16.80
CA LYS A 40 5.18 5.25 -16.83
C LYS A 40 4.81 6.64 -16.27
N ARG A 41 3.72 7.25 -16.77
CA ARG A 41 3.24 8.55 -16.25
C ARG A 41 2.86 8.48 -14.77
N MET A 42 2.20 7.43 -14.34
CA MET A 42 1.89 7.19 -12.93
C MET A 42 3.17 7.10 -12.09
N ALA A 43 4.20 6.39 -12.57
CA ALA A 43 5.47 6.25 -11.86
C ALA A 43 6.17 7.61 -11.65
N GLU A 44 6.17 8.49 -12.65
CA GLU A 44 6.73 9.86 -12.55
C GLU A 44 5.98 10.69 -11.51
N SER A 45 4.64 10.73 -11.60
CA SER A 45 3.81 11.47 -10.65
C SER A 45 3.97 10.92 -9.22
N PHE A 46 3.97 9.59 -9.08
CA PHE A 46 4.11 8.93 -7.79
C PHE A 46 5.49 9.17 -7.17
N ARG A 47 6.57 9.12 -7.95
CA ARG A 47 7.93 9.42 -7.48
C ARG A 47 8.02 10.82 -6.89
N HIS A 48 7.49 11.81 -7.59
CA HIS A 48 7.48 13.19 -7.12
C HIS A 48 6.72 13.32 -5.79
N GLN A 49 5.52 12.79 -5.74
CA GLN A 49 4.66 12.88 -4.56
C GLN A 49 5.21 12.10 -3.37
N LEU A 50 5.65 10.85 -3.58
CA LEU A 50 6.19 10.00 -2.52
C LEU A 50 7.47 10.60 -1.92
N ARG A 51 8.35 11.18 -2.74
CA ARG A 51 9.55 11.88 -2.22
C ARG A 51 9.15 12.96 -1.22
N SER A 52 8.20 13.82 -1.57
CA SER A 52 7.70 14.87 -0.67
C SER A 52 7.14 14.28 0.61
N TRP A 53 6.31 13.26 0.54
CA TRP A 53 5.70 12.62 1.70
C TRP A 53 6.70 11.92 2.61
N LEU A 54 7.74 11.29 2.06
CA LEU A 54 8.80 10.66 2.86
C LEU A 54 9.66 11.71 3.57
N VAL A 55 9.99 12.81 2.92
CA VAL A 55 10.79 13.91 3.50
C VAL A 55 10.02 14.61 4.63
N THR A 56 8.73 14.90 4.43
CA THR A 56 7.90 15.57 5.43
C THR A 56 7.42 14.64 6.55
N GLY A 57 7.60 13.33 6.38
CA GLY A 57 7.08 12.33 7.28
C GLY A 57 5.57 12.10 7.18
N GLN A 58 4.91 12.65 6.18
CA GLN A 58 3.50 12.39 5.91
C GLN A 58 3.26 10.94 5.47
N CYS A 59 4.25 10.29 4.89
CA CYS A 59 4.24 8.86 4.60
C CYS A 59 5.35 8.13 5.36
N ARG A 60 5.02 6.99 5.92
CA ARG A 60 5.97 6.04 6.50
C ARG A 60 5.99 4.79 5.64
N GLY A 61 7.16 4.20 5.48
CA GLY A 61 7.29 2.96 4.72
C GLY A 61 8.02 1.89 5.52
N LEU A 62 7.74 0.64 5.19
CA LEU A 62 8.47 -0.52 5.68
C LEU A 62 8.90 -1.38 4.49
N VAL A 63 10.07 -1.96 4.60
CA VAL A 63 10.59 -2.92 3.61
C VAL A 63 11.04 -4.20 4.30
N LEU A 64 10.86 -5.31 3.61
CA LEU A 64 11.45 -6.59 3.93
C LEU A 64 12.63 -6.81 2.97
N GLU A 65 13.80 -7.02 3.53
CA GLU A 65 15.05 -7.16 2.80
C GLU A 65 15.65 -8.55 2.96
N GLU A 66 16.08 -9.14 1.87
CA GLU A 66 16.80 -10.41 1.83
C GLU A 66 18.01 -10.28 0.91
N ASN A 67 19.20 -10.58 1.42
CA ASN A 67 20.47 -10.46 0.67
C ASN A 67 20.70 -9.06 0.05
N GLY A 68 20.41 -8.00 0.80
CA GLY A 68 20.59 -6.61 0.34
C GLY A 68 19.56 -6.14 -0.71
N ARG A 69 18.47 -6.90 -0.93
CA ARG A 69 17.40 -6.55 -1.87
C ARG A 69 16.05 -6.46 -1.17
N SER A 70 15.30 -5.43 -1.46
CA SER A 70 13.92 -5.31 -0.97
C SER A 70 13.02 -6.29 -1.70
N VAL A 71 12.50 -7.28 -0.98
CA VAL A 71 11.64 -8.35 -1.54
C VAL A 71 10.16 -8.10 -1.30
N ALA A 72 9.82 -7.20 -0.40
CA ALA A 72 8.45 -6.74 -0.19
C ALA A 72 8.44 -5.36 0.46
N SER A 73 7.38 -4.60 0.28
CA SER A 73 7.23 -3.26 0.87
C SER A 73 5.78 -2.89 1.12
N VAL A 74 5.59 -1.89 1.99
CA VAL A 74 4.32 -1.27 2.30
C VAL A 74 4.52 0.21 2.61
N LEU A 75 3.51 1.01 2.33
CA LEU A 75 3.46 2.43 2.66
C LEU A 75 2.21 2.74 3.50
N LEU A 76 2.37 3.59 4.50
CA LEU A 76 1.33 4.14 5.37
C LEU A 76 1.33 5.67 5.21
N LEU A 77 0.31 6.21 4.54
CA LEU A 77 0.11 7.64 4.41
C LEU A 77 -0.74 8.15 5.58
N LEU A 78 -0.29 9.20 6.24
CA LEU A 78 -1.05 9.94 7.23
C LEU A 78 -1.96 10.94 6.49
N LYS A 79 -3.22 10.58 6.37
CA LYS A 79 -4.21 11.29 5.56
C LYS A 79 -5.09 12.15 6.44
N GLU A 80 -5.13 13.45 6.19
CA GLU A 80 -6.10 14.33 6.83
C GLU A 80 -7.52 13.98 6.37
N THR A 81 -8.44 13.96 7.32
CA THR A 81 -9.85 13.64 7.10
C THR A 81 -10.72 14.56 7.94
N LEU A 82 -12.02 14.55 7.69
CA LEU A 82 -12.96 15.28 8.53
C LEU A 82 -13.20 14.52 9.85
N PRO A 83 -13.16 15.22 11.00
CA PRO A 83 -13.54 14.64 12.28
C PRO A 83 -14.99 14.14 12.26
N THR A 84 -15.25 13.06 12.97
CA THR A 84 -16.60 12.52 13.17
C THR A 84 -16.87 12.29 14.64
N PRO A 85 -18.14 12.15 15.09
CA PRO A 85 -18.43 11.84 16.49
C PRO A 85 -17.80 10.53 17.00
N VAL A 86 -17.52 9.59 16.09
CA VAL A 86 -16.88 8.29 16.42
C VAL A 86 -15.35 8.42 16.41
N THR A 87 -14.81 9.31 15.59
CA THR A 87 -13.37 9.55 15.45
C THR A 87 -13.09 11.04 15.43
N PRO A 88 -12.89 11.65 16.59
CA PRO A 88 -12.64 13.09 16.69
C PRO A 88 -11.27 13.50 16.15
N LEU A 89 -10.34 12.55 15.95
CA LEU A 89 -9.06 12.83 15.35
C LEU A 89 -9.21 13.00 13.83
N SER A 90 -8.57 14.02 13.28
CA SER A 90 -8.64 14.38 11.86
C SER A 90 -7.59 13.69 11.00
N VAL A 91 -6.87 12.69 11.51
CA VAL A 91 -5.85 11.95 10.78
C VAL A 91 -6.17 10.47 10.78
N ARG A 92 -6.14 9.86 9.59
CA ARG A 92 -6.25 8.41 9.41
C ARG A 92 -5.01 7.86 8.70
N GLY A 93 -4.71 6.60 8.95
CA GLY A 93 -3.71 5.87 8.17
C GLY A 93 -4.33 5.36 6.88
N TYR A 94 -3.68 5.60 5.74
CA TYR A 94 -4.03 4.96 4.48
C TYR A 94 -2.93 4.00 4.07
N LEU A 95 -3.21 2.71 4.18
CA LEU A 95 -2.28 1.64 3.83
C LEU A 95 -2.33 1.38 2.33
N PHE A 96 -1.20 1.44 1.67
CA PHE A 96 -1.13 1.23 0.23
C PHE A 96 0.23 0.68 -0.20
N ASN A 97 0.33 0.35 -1.48
CA ASN A 97 1.57 -0.15 -2.08
C ASN A 97 2.12 -1.41 -1.37
N VAL A 98 1.21 -2.27 -0.84
CA VAL A 98 1.60 -3.57 -0.28
C VAL A 98 1.97 -4.47 -1.46
N TYR A 99 3.24 -4.77 -1.57
CA TYR A 99 3.75 -5.59 -2.67
C TYR A 99 4.78 -6.60 -2.19
N THR A 100 4.77 -7.77 -2.78
CA THR A 100 5.78 -8.82 -2.62
C THR A 100 6.23 -9.27 -4.00
N VAL A 101 7.54 -9.28 -4.25
CA VAL A 101 8.09 -9.76 -5.52
C VAL A 101 7.67 -11.21 -5.80
N PRO A 102 7.42 -11.61 -7.05
CA PRO A 102 6.86 -12.92 -7.39
C PRO A 102 7.58 -14.10 -6.76
N SER A 103 8.91 -14.10 -6.74
CA SER A 103 9.75 -15.17 -6.17
C SER A 103 9.59 -15.37 -4.65
N HIS A 104 8.99 -14.39 -3.94
CA HIS A 104 8.84 -14.40 -2.48
C HIS A 104 7.37 -14.46 -2.03
N ARG A 105 6.43 -14.62 -2.97
CA ARG A 105 5.01 -14.78 -2.66
C ARG A 105 4.73 -16.07 -1.90
N ARG A 106 3.55 -16.16 -1.26
CA ARG A 106 3.10 -17.32 -0.48
C ARG A 106 3.95 -17.62 0.77
N ARG A 107 4.83 -16.67 1.16
CA ARG A 107 5.65 -16.71 2.37
C ARG A 107 5.08 -15.81 3.48
N ARG A 108 3.82 -15.41 3.40
CA ARG A 108 3.11 -14.51 4.34
C ARG A 108 3.76 -13.12 4.52
N LEU A 109 4.60 -12.67 3.58
CA LEU A 109 5.32 -11.40 3.73
C LEU A 109 4.38 -10.18 3.71
N ALA A 110 3.33 -10.21 2.88
CA ALA A 110 2.32 -9.15 2.85
C ALA A 110 1.58 -9.03 4.20
N ALA A 111 1.21 -10.15 4.83
CA ALA A 111 0.60 -10.16 6.15
C ALA A 111 1.56 -9.55 7.19
N ARG A 112 2.81 -10.02 7.23
CA ARG A 112 3.83 -9.50 8.14
C ARG A 112 4.05 -7.99 7.99
N LEU A 113 4.13 -7.48 6.74
CA LEU A 113 4.26 -6.04 6.48
C LEU A 113 3.03 -5.27 6.94
N THR A 114 1.83 -5.80 6.70
CA THR A 114 0.59 -5.16 7.12
C THR A 114 0.51 -5.10 8.65
N ASP A 115 0.78 -6.20 9.36
CA ASP A 115 0.83 -6.21 10.82
C ASP A 115 1.80 -5.16 11.36
N SER A 116 3.01 -5.12 10.83
CA SER A 116 4.03 -4.14 11.24
C SER A 116 3.62 -2.69 10.93
N ALA A 117 2.92 -2.45 9.82
CA ALA A 117 2.40 -1.13 9.49
C ALA A 117 1.23 -0.73 10.41
N LEU A 118 0.41 -1.69 10.86
CA LEU A 118 -0.63 -1.45 11.86
C LEU A 118 -0.03 -1.15 13.25
N ASP A 119 1.05 -1.81 13.62
CA ASP A 119 1.78 -1.49 14.85
C ASP A 119 2.35 -0.07 14.79
N LEU A 120 2.99 0.30 13.68
CA LEU A 120 3.45 1.66 13.45
C LEU A 120 2.30 2.68 13.51
N ALA A 121 1.14 2.37 12.95
CA ALA A 121 -0.04 3.23 13.04
C ALA A 121 -0.49 3.43 14.49
N ARG A 122 -0.48 2.37 15.32
CA ARG A 122 -0.79 2.46 16.76
C ARG A 122 0.21 3.34 17.51
N GLU A 123 1.50 3.18 17.24
CA GLU A 123 2.57 4.01 17.83
C GLU A 123 2.40 5.50 17.48
N LEU A 124 1.87 5.80 16.28
CA LEU A 124 1.57 7.15 15.82
C LEU A 124 0.21 7.68 16.33
N GLY A 125 -0.51 6.92 17.15
CA GLY A 125 -1.83 7.32 17.69
C GLY A 125 -2.95 7.31 16.64
N ILE A 126 -2.79 6.56 15.53
CA ILE A 126 -3.81 6.45 14.49
C ILE A 126 -4.88 5.44 14.91
N GLU A 127 -6.12 5.90 14.97
CA GLU A 127 -7.27 5.09 15.39
C GLU A 127 -7.94 4.32 14.26
N ILE A 128 -7.86 4.82 13.02
CA ILE A 128 -8.45 4.18 11.85
C ILE A 128 -7.40 4.06 10.75
N VAL A 129 -7.29 2.85 10.21
CA VAL A 129 -6.50 2.56 9.01
C VAL A 129 -7.41 2.11 7.89
N GLU A 130 -7.29 2.76 6.74
CA GLU A 130 -8.05 2.49 5.51
C GLU A 130 -7.14 1.87 4.45
N LEU A 131 -7.70 1.10 3.54
CA LEU A 131 -7.02 0.60 2.35
C LEU A 131 -8.01 0.32 1.21
N HIS A 132 -7.48 0.19 0.00
CA HIS A 132 -8.21 -0.38 -1.14
C HIS A 132 -7.63 -1.75 -1.45
N ALA A 133 -8.38 -2.81 -1.13
CA ALA A 133 -7.99 -4.17 -1.43
C ALA A 133 -8.22 -4.52 -2.91
N SER A 134 -7.29 -5.25 -3.53
CA SER A 134 -7.62 -6.01 -4.73
C SER A 134 -8.51 -7.20 -4.36
N LEU A 135 -9.24 -7.75 -5.34
CA LEU A 135 -10.08 -8.93 -5.10
C LEU A 135 -9.29 -10.10 -4.51
N GLU A 136 -8.05 -10.28 -4.94
CA GLU A 136 -7.16 -11.35 -4.47
C GLU A 136 -6.69 -11.12 -3.02
N ALA A 137 -6.54 -9.87 -2.60
CA ALA A 137 -6.04 -9.50 -1.27
C ALA A 137 -7.16 -9.30 -0.23
N GLU A 138 -8.42 -9.19 -0.66
CA GLU A 138 -9.56 -8.91 0.23
C GLU A 138 -9.64 -9.91 1.39
N GLY A 139 -9.53 -11.21 1.10
CA GLY A 139 -9.55 -12.25 2.13
C GLY A 139 -8.39 -12.17 3.13
N LEU A 140 -7.23 -11.63 2.74
CA LEU A 140 -6.13 -11.37 3.66
C LEU A 140 -6.54 -10.29 4.67
N TYR A 141 -7.00 -9.15 4.18
CA TYR A 141 -7.35 -8.01 5.03
C TYR A 141 -8.55 -8.29 5.93
N GLN A 142 -9.55 -9.02 5.45
CA GLN A 142 -10.68 -9.46 6.29
C GLN A 142 -10.22 -10.31 7.48
N ARG A 143 -9.29 -11.26 7.26
CA ARG A 143 -8.69 -12.05 8.36
C ARG A 143 -7.88 -11.22 9.35
N MET A 144 -7.42 -10.05 8.95
CA MET A 144 -6.72 -9.07 9.80
C MET A 144 -7.66 -8.08 10.48
N GLY A 145 -8.98 -8.23 10.30
CA GLY A 145 -9.99 -7.40 10.95
C GLY A 145 -10.45 -6.19 10.14
N PHE A 146 -9.99 -6.01 8.90
CA PHE A 146 -10.54 -4.98 8.03
C PHE A 146 -11.96 -5.34 7.60
N VAL A 147 -12.83 -4.35 7.61
CA VAL A 147 -14.22 -4.49 7.20
C VAL A 147 -14.52 -3.62 5.98
N PRO A 148 -15.35 -4.08 5.04
CA PRO A 148 -15.80 -3.25 3.93
C PRO A 148 -16.58 -2.02 4.42
N THR A 149 -16.40 -0.89 3.75
CA THR A 149 -17.11 0.36 4.02
C THR A 149 -17.97 0.78 2.84
N SER A 150 -18.80 1.80 3.02
CA SER A 150 -19.77 2.29 2.03
C SER A 150 -19.20 3.38 1.10
N GLU A 151 -17.90 3.43 0.85
CA GLU A 151 -17.32 4.42 -0.06
C GLU A 151 -17.86 4.26 -1.48
N MET A 152 -18.30 5.38 -2.07
CA MET A 152 -18.81 5.44 -3.45
C MET A 152 -17.90 6.33 -4.29
N ARG A 153 -17.72 6.00 -5.58
CA ARG A 153 -16.90 6.76 -6.52
C ARG A 153 -17.66 7.10 -7.79
N LEU A 154 -17.50 8.34 -8.23
CA LEU A 154 -17.96 8.80 -9.52
C LEU A 154 -16.75 9.19 -10.38
N VAL A 155 -16.66 8.65 -11.58
CA VAL A 155 -15.64 9.04 -12.57
C VAL A 155 -16.19 10.22 -13.37
N MET A 156 -15.58 11.41 -13.20
CA MET A 156 -16.00 12.65 -13.84
C MET A 156 -15.40 12.84 -15.24
N SER A 157 -14.36 12.10 -15.60
CA SER A 157 -13.66 12.21 -16.89
C SER A 157 -14.06 11.10 -17.83
N ALA A 158 -14.50 11.44 -19.05
CA ALA A 158 -14.86 10.47 -20.08
C ALA A 158 -13.68 9.59 -20.56
N GLY A 159 -12.45 10.06 -20.38
CA GLY A 159 -11.23 9.32 -20.74
C GLY A 159 -10.84 8.23 -19.73
N ILE A 160 -11.43 8.19 -18.55
CA ILE A 160 -11.13 7.21 -17.51
C ILE A 160 -12.12 6.05 -17.58
N LYS A 161 -11.64 4.88 -17.94
CA LYS A 161 -12.46 3.66 -17.86
C LYS A 161 -12.52 3.19 -16.41
N THR A 162 -13.73 2.97 -15.91
CA THR A 162 -13.95 2.39 -14.58
C THR A 162 -13.30 1.00 -14.53
N PRO A 163 -12.33 0.75 -13.64
CA PRO A 163 -11.72 -0.56 -13.50
C PRO A 163 -12.76 -1.63 -13.18
N LYS A 164 -12.58 -2.83 -13.72
CA LYS A 164 -13.50 -3.95 -13.48
C LYS A 164 -13.68 -4.24 -11.99
N GLN A 165 -12.63 -4.08 -11.20
CA GLN A 165 -12.61 -4.30 -9.76
C GLN A 165 -13.55 -3.36 -8.97
N TRP A 166 -13.99 -2.23 -9.57
CA TRP A 166 -14.95 -1.32 -8.92
C TRP A 166 -16.40 -1.71 -9.15
N LYS A 167 -16.67 -2.67 -10.05
CA LYS A 167 -18.03 -3.01 -10.51
C LYS A 167 -18.75 -4.05 -9.64
N HIS A 168 -18.11 -4.67 -8.68
CA HIS A 168 -18.66 -5.84 -7.99
C HIS A 168 -18.49 -5.78 -6.47
N ARG A 169 -19.07 -4.76 -5.84
CA ARG A 169 -19.46 -4.85 -4.43
C ARG A 169 -20.98 -4.65 -4.35
N ARG A 170 -21.70 -5.73 -4.44
CA ARG A 170 -23.08 -5.83 -3.97
C ARG A 170 -23.08 -6.44 -2.57
#